data_b3b88f92c59ee9ad167dc5ab1b6e9192
#
_entry.id   b3b88f92c59ee9ad167dc5ab1b6e9192
#
_cell.length_a   1.000
_cell.length_b   1.000
_cell.length_c   1.000
_cell.angle_alpha   90.00
_cell.angle_beta   90.00
_cell.angle_gamma   90.00
#
_symmetry.space_group_name_H-M   'P 1'
#
loop_
_entity.id
_entity.type
_entity.pdbx_description
1 polymer ?
#
loop_
_entity_poly.entity_id
_entity_poly.type
_entity_poly.pdbx_seq_one_letter_code
_entity_poly.pdbx_strand_id
1 'polypeptide(L)'
;KGGTCEVYPAPFAVKLFEDNSKIIVEPDISVICDPNKLTDRGCTGAPDWIIEIVSPGNSSNDDIRKLNLYADAGVREYWIVDPLSKKIFVYHLEKTNFKADSYTFQEKIKVNIYDDLWIDFKELEI
;
A
#
# COMPACT_ATOMS: atom_id res chain seq x y z
N LYS A 1 -9.72 4.02 10.80
CA LYS A 1 -10.93 3.54 11.39
C LYS A 1 -10.71 3.06 12.82
N GLY A 2 -10.83 3.97 13.78
CA GLY A 2 -10.81 3.63 15.19
C GLY A 2 -9.54 2.99 15.74
N GLY A 3 -8.50 2.82 14.95
CA GLY A 3 -7.27 2.22 15.41
C GLY A 3 -6.19 3.25 15.65
N THR A 4 -4.98 2.76 15.90
CA THR A 4 -3.83 3.63 16.09
C THR A 4 -3.14 4.00 14.79
N CYS A 5 -3.61 3.46 13.67
CA CYS A 5 -3.01 3.71 12.37
C CYS A 5 -3.51 5.01 11.76
N GLU A 6 -2.63 5.68 11.03
CA GLU A 6 -2.97 6.94 10.37
C GLU A 6 -2.75 6.81 8.87
N VAL A 7 -3.57 7.54 8.11
CA VAL A 7 -3.61 7.47 6.64
C VAL A 7 -3.07 8.76 6.07
N TYR A 8 -2.11 8.66 5.15
CA TYR A 8 -1.49 9.81 4.51
C TYR A 8 -1.57 9.67 2.98
N PRO A 9 -2.31 10.55 2.31
CA PRO A 9 -2.30 10.56 0.84
C PRO A 9 -1.07 11.28 0.29
N ALA A 10 -0.74 11.03 -0.95
CA ALA A 10 0.35 11.74 -1.62
C ALA A 10 0.03 13.23 -1.75
N PRO A 11 1.03 14.12 -1.75
CA PRO A 11 2.44 13.79 -1.62
C PRO A 11 2.84 13.52 -0.17
N PHE A 12 3.50 12.40 0.06
CA PHE A 12 3.95 12.02 1.39
C PHE A 12 5.20 11.15 1.22
N ALA A 13 6.33 11.66 1.64
CA ALA A 13 7.60 11.00 1.40
C ALA A 13 7.82 9.85 2.39
N VAL A 14 8.21 8.70 1.86
CA VAL A 14 8.51 7.52 2.67
C VAL A 14 9.94 7.08 2.40
N LYS A 15 10.78 7.16 3.43
CA LYS A 15 12.12 6.62 3.39
C LYS A 15 12.02 5.18 3.88
N LEU A 16 12.02 4.25 2.93
CA LEU A 16 11.69 2.84 3.22
C LEU A 16 12.70 2.16 4.13
N PHE A 17 13.98 2.49 3.99
CA PHE A 17 15.04 1.85 4.75
C PHE A 17 15.77 2.91 5.58
N GLU A 18 15.87 2.68 6.88
CA GLU A 18 16.48 3.68 7.77
C GLU A 18 17.94 3.95 7.44
N ASP A 19 18.63 2.95 6.91
CA ASP A 19 20.05 3.06 6.60
C ASP A 19 20.33 3.44 5.15
N ASN A 20 19.31 3.77 4.35
CA ASN A 20 19.51 4.13 2.96
C ASN A 20 18.58 5.27 2.56
N SER A 21 19.08 6.50 2.68
CA SER A 21 18.30 7.68 2.40
C SER A 21 18.06 7.91 0.90
N LYS A 22 18.64 7.08 0.04
CA LYS A 22 18.44 7.21 -1.39
C LYS A 22 17.16 6.56 -1.89
N ILE A 23 16.57 5.69 -1.09
CA ILE A 23 15.35 4.99 -1.49
C ILE A 23 14.16 5.67 -0.81
N ILE A 24 13.61 6.65 -1.51
CA ILE A 24 12.44 7.39 -1.05
C ILE A 24 11.34 7.22 -2.07
N VAL A 25 10.15 6.89 -1.61
CA VAL A 25 8.98 6.71 -2.46
C VAL A 25 7.86 7.64 -1.99
N GLU A 26 6.90 7.88 -2.88
CA GLU A 26 5.72 8.67 -2.55
C GLU A 26 4.48 7.90 -3.01
N PRO A 27 4.05 6.90 -2.24
CA PRO A 27 2.86 6.15 -2.61
C PRO A 27 1.62 7.04 -2.63
N ASP A 28 0.63 6.65 -3.41
CA ASP A 28 -0.62 7.42 -3.46
C ASP A 28 -1.28 7.47 -2.09
N ILE A 29 -1.28 6.35 -1.37
CA ILE A 29 -1.81 6.29 -0.02
C ILE A 29 -0.88 5.44 0.83
N SER A 30 -0.54 5.94 2.02
CA SER A 30 0.27 5.21 3.00
C SER A 30 -0.48 5.12 4.31
N VAL A 31 -0.50 3.94 4.92
CA VAL A 31 -1.12 3.72 6.23
C VAL A 31 -0.02 3.29 7.19
N ILE A 32 0.15 4.05 8.26
CA ILE A 32 1.25 3.86 9.21
C ILE A 32 0.68 3.63 10.60
N CYS A 33 1.00 2.48 11.18
CA CYS A 33 0.48 2.09 12.48
C CYS A 33 1.45 2.37 13.63
N ASP A 34 2.72 2.60 13.32
CA ASP A 34 3.73 2.92 14.33
C ASP A 34 4.04 4.41 14.27
N PRO A 35 3.58 5.20 15.24
CA PRO A 35 3.82 6.65 15.20
C PRO A 35 5.31 7.02 15.30
N ASN A 36 6.15 6.11 15.78
CA ASN A 36 7.58 6.39 15.84
C ASN A 36 8.22 6.50 14.47
N LYS A 37 7.57 6.01 13.43
CA LYS A 37 8.06 6.15 12.06
C LYS A 37 7.75 7.50 11.45
N LEU A 38 6.87 8.27 12.06
CA LEU A 38 6.46 9.57 11.51
C LEU A 38 7.48 10.65 11.84
N THR A 39 7.79 11.48 10.84
CA THR A 39 8.72 12.59 10.98
C THR A 39 8.09 13.85 10.42
N ASP A 40 8.79 14.99 10.57
CA ASP A 40 8.29 16.25 10.02
C ASP A 40 8.16 16.22 8.51
N ARG A 41 8.90 15.33 7.84
CA ARG A 41 8.94 15.27 6.39
C ARG A 41 8.16 14.10 5.80
N GLY A 42 7.67 13.20 6.65
CA GLY A 42 6.97 12.03 6.15
C GLY A 42 7.15 10.84 7.07
N CYS A 43 7.72 9.77 6.54
CA CYS A 43 7.85 8.51 7.26
C CYS A 43 9.24 7.93 7.06
N THR A 44 9.81 7.39 8.12
CA THR A 44 11.05 6.60 8.03
C THR A 44 10.74 5.17 8.47
N GLY A 45 11.04 4.21 7.59
CA GLY A 45 10.66 2.83 7.77
C GLY A 45 9.44 2.51 6.93
N ALA A 46 9.10 1.23 6.85
CA ALA A 46 8.01 0.78 5.97
C ALA A 46 6.65 1.12 6.57
N PRO A 47 5.75 1.73 5.78
CA PRO A 47 4.34 1.78 6.17
C PRO A 47 3.76 0.37 6.29
N ASP A 48 2.66 0.25 7.02
CA ASP A 48 2.01 -1.03 7.18
C ASP A 48 1.22 -1.44 5.94
N TRP A 49 0.64 -0.46 5.26
CA TRP A 49 -0.20 -0.71 4.08
C TRP A 49 0.04 0.40 3.08
N ILE A 50 0.28 0.03 1.84
CA ILE A 50 0.49 0.97 0.74
C ILE A 50 -0.53 0.70 -0.35
N ILE A 51 -1.15 1.75 -0.87
CA ILE A 51 -2.07 1.67 -1.99
C ILE A 51 -1.53 2.54 -3.12
N GLU A 52 -1.36 1.95 -4.30
CA GLU A 52 -0.92 2.67 -5.49
C GLU A 52 -2.03 2.61 -6.54
N ILE A 53 -2.34 3.74 -7.11
CA ILE A 53 -3.32 3.82 -8.20
C ILE A 53 -2.53 3.97 -9.49
N VAL A 54 -2.59 2.95 -10.34
CA VAL A 54 -1.79 2.97 -11.56
C VAL A 54 -2.51 3.76 -12.64
N SER A 55 -1.71 4.41 -13.48
CA SER A 55 -2.25 5.15 -14.61
C SER A 55 -1.92 4.42 -15.90
N PRO A 56 -2.67 4.69 -16.98
CA PRO A 56 -2.37 4.07 -18.27
C PRO A 56 -0.93 4.34 -18.68
N GLY A 57 -0.28 3.32 -19.19
CA GLY A 57 1.10 3.44 -19.64
C GLY A 57 2.13 2.94 -18.64
N ASN A 58 1.76 2.65 -17.41
CA ASN A 58 2.69 2.05 -16.46
C ASN A 58 3.01 0.63 -16.90
N SER A 59 4.28 0.27 -16.79
CA SER A 59 4.71 -1.06 -17.19
C SER A 59 4.56 -2.06 -16.05
N SER A 60 4.33 -3.32 -16.40
CA SER A 60 4.27 -4.39 -15.41
C SER A 60 5.61 -4.58 -14.72
N ASN A 61 6.72 -4.20 -15.36
CA ASN A 61 8.04 -4.28 -14.75
C ASN A 61 8.16 -3.36 -13.54
N ASP A 62 7.56 -2.17 -13.63
CA ASP A 62 7.58 -1.24 -12.51
C ASP A 62 6.77 -1.79 -11.33
N ASP A 63 5.64 -2.43 -11.61
CA ASP A 63 4.82 -3.03 -10.57
C ASP A 63 5.56 -4.14 -9.84
N ILE A 64 6.28 -5.00 -10.59
CA ILE A 64 7.05 -6.08 -10.00
C ILE A 64 8.20 -5.53 -9.16
N ARG A 65 8.88 -4.50 -9.66
CA ARG A 65 9.97 -3.87 -8.93
C ARG A 65 9.50 -3.28 -7.61
N LYS A 66 8.36 -2.60 -7.62
CA LYS A 66 7.79 -2.03 -6.41
C LYS A 66 7.35 -3.10 -5.43
N LEU A 67 6.76 -4.19 -5.93
CA LEU A 67 6.34 -5.29 -5.07
C LEU A 67 7.52 -5.86 -4.29
N ASN A 68 8.63 -6.13 -4.99
CA ASN A 68 9.82 -6.65 -4.35
C ASN A 68 10.41 -5.65 -3.36
N LEU A 69 10.43 -4.38 -3.73
CA LEU A 69 10.96 -3.33 -2.88
C LEU A 69 10.17 -3.22 -1.59
N TYR A 70 8.85 -3.20 -1.68
CA TYR A 70 8.00 -3.06 -0.51
C TYR A 70 8.07 -4.31 0.38
N ALA A 71 8.13 -5.48 -0.23
CA ALA A 71 8.28 -6.73 0.54
C ALA A 71 9.59 -6.73 1.33
N ASP A 72 10.69 -6.33 0.68
CA ASP A 72 12.00 -6.27 1.33
C ASP A 72 12.02 -5.27 2.48
N ALA A 73 11.30 -4.17 2.33
CA ALA A 73 11.27 -3.12 3.35
C ALA A 73 10.42 -3.49 4.57
N GLY A 74 9.52 -4.45 4.42
CA GLY A 74 8.67 -4.86 5.53
C GLY A 74 7.24 -4.32 5.49
N VAL A 75 6.81 -3.82 4.33
CA VAL A 75 5.41 -3.44 4.14
C VAL A 75 4.55 -4.69 4.29
N ARG A 76 3.50 -4.60 5.09
CA ARG A 76 2.67 -5.77 5.38
C ARG A 76 1.63 -6.05 4.31
N GLU A 77 1.10 -4.99 3.69
CA GLU A 77 0.05 -5.13 2.69
C GLU A 77 0.24 -4.09 1.60
N TYR A 78 0.07 -4.51 0.34
CA TYR A 78 0.27 -3.64 -0.82
C TYR A 78 -0.87 -3.86 -1.80
N TRP A 79 -1.59 -2.80 -2.12
CA TRP A 79 -2.70 -2.85 -3.06
C TRP A 79 -2.36 -2.05 -4.31
N ILE A 80 -2.67 -2.61 -5.46
CA ILE A 80 -2.56 -1.91 -6.73
C ILE A 80 -3.98 -1.76 -7.28
N VAL A 81 -4.43 -0.52 -7.43
CA VAL A 81 -5.75 -0.22 -7.97
C VAL A 81 -5.57 0.21 -9.42
N ASP A 82 -6.20 -0.51 -10.34
CA ASP A 82 -6.13 -0.22 -11.77
C ASP A 82 -7.50 0.23 -12.26
N PRO A 83 -7.73 1.56 -12.40
CA PRO A 83 -9.04 2.04 -12.82
C PRO A 83 -9.39 1.68 -14.26
N LEU A 84 -8.38 1.49 -15.11
CA LEU A 84 -8.62 1.18 -16.51
C LEU A 84 -9.21 -0.21 -16.67
N SER A 85 -8.61 -1.21 -16.02
CA SER A 85 -9.14 -2.58 -16.07
C SER A 85 -10.18 -2.84 -15.00
N LYS A 86 -10.37 -1.89 -14.08
CA LYS A 86 -11.31 -1.99 -12.95
C LYS A 86 -11.00 -3.20 -12.08
N LYS A 87 -9.73 -3.38 -11.78
CA LYS A 87 -9.25 -4.47 -10.94
C LYS A 87 -8.39 -3.94 -9.80
N ILE A 88 -8.38 -4.69 -8.72
CA ILE A 88 -7.55 -4.40 -7.56
C ILE A 88 -6.72 -5.65 -7.27
N PHE A 89 -5.40 -5.45 -7.15
CA PHE A 89 -4.49 -6.54 -6.80
C PHE A 89 -4.06 -6.33 -5.36
N VAL A 90 -4.26 -7.34 -4.54
CA VAL A 90 -3.98 -7.29 -3.11
C VAL A 90 -2.85 -8.26 -2.79
N TYR A 91 -1.75 -7.73 -2.27
CA TYR A 91 -0.61 -8.55 -1.87
C TYR A 91 -0.47 -8.48 -0.36
N HIS A 92 -0.51 -9.64 0.27
CA HIS A 92 -0.25 -9.77 1.69
C HIS A 92 1.20 -10.23 1.82
N LEU A 93 2.07 -9.36 2.34
CA LEU A 93 3.52 -9.51 2.22
C LEU A 93 4.21 -10.00 3.48
N GLU A 94 3.46 -10.41 4.48
CA GLU A 94 4.09 -10.92 5.69
C GLU A 94 4.79 -12.24 5.40
N LYS A 95 6.02 -12.39 5.93
CA LYS A 95 6.93 -13.46 5.53
C LYS A 95 6.36 -14.86 5.65
N THR A 96 5.56 -15.10 6.68
CA THR A 96 5.03 -16.43 6.94
C THR A 96 3.68 -16.67 6.27
N ASN A 97 3.14 -15.67 5.58
CA ASN A 97 1.78 -15.77 5.06
C ASN A 97 1.61 -14.92 3.80
N PHE A 98 2.52 -15.08 2.87
CA PHE A 98 2.43 -14.35 1.61
C PHE A 98 1.22 -14.81 0.81
N LYS A 99 0.41 -13.86 0.36
CA LYS A 99 -0.76 -14.14 -0.48
C LYS A 99 -0.90 -13.04 -1.52
N ALA A 100 -1.39 -13.42 -2.68
CA ALA A 100 -1.68 -12.48 -3.75
C ALA A 100 -3.05 -12.82 -4.33
N ASP A 101 -3.96 -11.85 -4.28
CA ASP A 101 -5.33 -12.02 -4.76
C ASP A 101 -5.69 -10.88 -5.69
N SER A 102 -6.67 -11.11 -6.57
CA SER A 102 -7.21 -10.06 -7.41
C SER A 102 -8.70 -9.96 -7.24
N TYR A 103 -9.22 -8.74 -7.34
CA TYR A 103 -10.62 -8.44 -7.14
C TYR A 103 -11.10 -7.48 -8.21
N THR A 104 -12.41 -7.40 -8.39
CA THR A 104 -13.02 -6.40 -9.28
C THR A 104 -13.56 -5.24 -8.44
N PHE A 105 -13.94 -4.15 -9.11
CA PHE A 105 -14.54 -3.02 -8.43
C PHE A 105 -15.94 -3.32 -7.89
N GLN A 106 -16.49 -4.49 -8.20
CA GLN A 106 -17.81 -4.90 -7.72
C GLN A 106 -17.75 -5.64 -6.41
N GLU A 107 -16.56 -5.89 -5.87
CA GLU A 107 -16.38 -6.74 -4.70
C GLU A 107 -15.99 -5.94 -3.48
N LYS A 108 -16.34 -6.47 -2.32
CA LYS A 108 -15.80 -5.98 -1.06
C LYS A 108 -14.48 -6.71 -0.80
N ILE A 109 -13.50 -5.97 -0.31
CA ILE A 109 -12.18 -6.52 -0.08
C ILE A 109 -11.83 -6.34 1.38
N LYS A 110 -11.49 -7.45 2.05
CA LYS A 110 -11.02 -7.38 3.43
C LYS A 110 -9.59 -6.91 3.47
N VAL A 111 -9.31 -5.93 4.33
CA VAL A 111 -7.94 -5.46 4.55
C VAL A 111 -7.27 -6.40 5.53
N ASN A 112 -6.20 -7.07 5.09
CA ASN A 112 -5.61 -8.16 5.87
C ASN A 112 -4.97 -7.73 7.18
N ILE A 113 -4.45 -6.50 7.25
CA ILE A 113 -3.80 -6.03 8.47
C ILE A 113 -4.79 -5.58 9.56
N TYR A 114 -6.08 -5.58 9.25
CA TYR A 114 -7.14 -5.28 10.22
C TYR A 114 -8.05 -6.49 10.40
N ASP A 115 -8.66 -6.60 11.56
CA ASP A 115 -9.56 -7.72 11.83
C ASP A 115 -10.93 -7.54 11.18
N ASP A 116 -11.39 -6.31 11.07
CA ASP A 116 -12.79 -6.06 10.69
C ASP A 116 -12.97 -4.93 9.69
N LEU A 117 -11.96 -4.62 8.90
CA LEU A 117 -12.08 -3.55 7.90
C LEU A 117 -12.28 -4.14 6.50
N TRP A 118 -13.34 -3.70 5.84
CA TRP A 118 -13.66 -4.06 4.46
C TRP A 118 -13.78 -2.80 3.64
N ILE A 119 -13.29 -2.86 2.41
CA ILE A 119 -13.44 -1.75 1.46
C ILE A 119 -14.40 -2.20 0.38
N ASP A 120 -15.46 -1.44 0.19
CA ASP A 120 -16.48 -1.75 -0.82
C ASP A 120 -16.30 -0.79 -1.99
N PHE A 121 -15.65 -1.26 -3.05
CA PHE A 121 -15.35 -0.43 -4.21
C PHE A 121 -16.60 -0.03 -4.98
N LYS A 122 -17.67 -0.80 -4.84
CA LYS A 122 -18.94 -0.45 -5.46
C LYS A 122 -19.50 0.88 -4.97
N GLU A 123 -19.21 1.19 -3.70
CA GLU A 123 -19.72 2.43 -3.09
C GLU A 123 -18.79 3.61 -3.28
N LEU A 124 -17.62 3.37 -3.85
CA LEU A 124 -16.67 4.43 -4.15
C LEU A 124 -16.88 4.88 -5.60
N GLU A 125 -16.86 6.20 -5.79
CA GLU A 125 -16.99 6.73 -7.14
C GLU A 125 -15.60 6.94 -7.73
N ILE A 126 -15.09 5.88 -8.28
CA ILE A 126 -13.74 5.90 -8.87
C ILE A 126 -13.83 5.80 -10.40
#